data_020b211355610fde10ca9eb62a5a4c16
#
_entry.id   020b211355610fde10ca9eb62a5a4c16
#
_cell.length_a   1.000
_cell.length_b   1.000
_cell.length_c   1.000
_cell.angle_alpha   90.00
_cell.angle_beta   90.00
_cell.angle_gamma   90.00
#
_symmetry.space_group_name_H-M   'P 1'
#
loop_
_entity.id
_entity.type
_entity.pdbx_description
1 polymer ?
#
loop_
_entity_poly.entity_id
_entity_poly.type
_entity_poly.pdbx_seq_one_letter_code
_entity_poly.pdbx_strand_id
1 'polypeptide(L)'
;KAIIIITHKLHEVLAVSDRVAVLRKGEYIGDTDTATASQQSLTDMMVGRAVSLNIDRPLNENQTERLKVEHLTVKNKEGVKMLDDVSFSAMGGEILGIAGIAGSGQKELLEAISGLQKLEEGSKITYIEPDGSECLLNGMDPLDIIRKGLLLSFVPEDRFGMGLVGGMNIIQNIMLRTYRRGKGPLTDRKFPRDLSQKIVDDLEVVTPDIN
;
A
#
# COMPACT_ATOMS: atom_id res chain seq x y z
N LYS A 1 4.11 -28.60 29.54
CA LYS A 1 4.52 -28.20 28.17
C LYS A 1 4.62 -26.69 28.17
N ALA A 2 5.64 -26.11 27.53
CA ALA A 2 5.77 -24.67 27.26
C ALA A 2 5.48 -24.41 25.79
N ILE A 3 4.85 -23.28 25.50
CA ILE A 3 4.54 -22.83 24.14
C ILE A 3 5.24 -21.48 23.93
N ILE A 4 5.97 -21.33 22.84
CA ILE A 4 6.60 -20.08 22.44
C ILE A 4 5.95 -19.63 21.13
N ILE A 5 5.41 -18.41 21.11
CA ILE A 5 4.80 -17.80 19.94
C ILE A 5 5.66 -16.60 19.55
N ILE A 6 6.02 -16.50 18.29
CA ILE A 6 6.74 -15.33 17.72
C ILE A 6 5.78 -14.61 16.77
N THR A 7 5.43 -13.39 17.12
CA THR A 7 4.55 -12.52 16.32
C THR A 7 4.87 -11.05 16.57
N HIS A 8 4.51 -10.18 15.62
CA HIS A 8 4.57 -8.72 15.79
C HIS A 8 3.20 -8.11 16.05
N LYS A 9 2.16 -8.93 16.11
CA LYS A 9 0.78 -8.47 16.35
C LYS A 9 0.50 -8.41 17.85
N LEU A 10 0.64 -7.24 18.44
CA LEU A 10 0.55 -7.06 19.89
C LEU A 10 -0.79 -7.49 20.48
N HIS A 11 -1.90 -7.35 19.74
CA HIS A 11 -3.21 -7.82 20.19
C HIS A 11 -3.26 -9.34 20.36
N GLU A 12 -2.58 -10.11 19.49
CA GLU A 12 -2.47 -11.57 19.64
C GLU A 12 -1.63 -11.92 20.87
N VAL A 13 -0.49 -11.22 21.04
CA VAL A 13 0.38 -11.42 22.22
C VAL A 13 -0.41 -11.18 23.51
N LEU A 14 -1.09 -10.05 23.62
CA LEU A 14 -1.87 -9.68 24.81
C LEU A 14 -3.04 -10.63 25.09
N ALA A 15 -3.59 -11.27 24.05
CA ALA A 15 -4.74 -12.16 24.17
C ALA A 15 -4.37 -13.59 24.61
N VAL A 16 -3.18 -14.10 24.22
CA VAL A 16 -2.88 -15.54 24.36
C VAL A 16 -1.64 -15.87 25.18
N SER A 17 -0.78 -14.90 25.52
CA SER A 17 0.45 -15.17 26.27
C SER A 17 0.35 -14.77 27.74
N ASP A 18 1.09 -15.45 28.59
CA ASP A 18 1.24 -15.12 30.02
C ASP A 18 2.34 -14.07 30.22
N ARG A 19 3.42 -14.16 29.42
CA ARG A 19 4.57 -13.28 29.47
C ARG A 19 5.06 -12.96 28.06
N VAL A 20 5.51 -11.75 27.84
CA VAL A 20 6.06 -11.29 26.57
C VAL A 20 7.50 -10.84 26.73
N ALA A 21 8.38 -11.32 25.86
CA ALA A 21 9.77 -10.89 25.74
C ALA A 21 9.93 -10.10 24.43
N VAL A 22 10.60 -8.96 24.52
CA VAL A 22 10.80 -8.07 23.36
C VAL A 22 12.22 -8.18 22.84
N LEU A 23 12.34 -8.43 21.55
CA LEU A 23 13.59 -8.39 20.80
C LEU A 23 13.58 -7.18 19.85
N ARG A 24 14.71 -6.48 19.76
CA ARG A 24 14.89 -5.35 18.84
C ARG A 24 16.30 -5.40 18.24
N LYS A 25 16.39 -5.45 16.91
CA LYS A 25 17.66 -5.52 16.16
C LYS A 25 18.58 -6.67 16.65
N GLY A 26 17.99 -7.80 17.07
CA GLY A 26 18.73 -8.97 17.57
C GLY A 26 19.07 -8.90 19.06
N GLU A 27 18.76 -7.82 19.76
CA GLU A 27 19.03 -7.65 21.19
C GLU A 27 17.77 -7.93 22.02
N TYR A 28 17.96 -8.57 23.16
CA TYR A 28 16.92 -8.74 24.18
C TYR A 28 16.74 -7.43 24.96
N ILE A 29 15.54 -6.84 24.83
CA ILE A 29 15.23 -5.55 25.46
C ILE A 29 14.67 -5.71 26.86
N GLY A 30 13.95 -6.80 27.10
CA GLY A 30 13.33 -7.12 28.36
C GLY A 30 12.09 -7.98 28.20
N ASP A 31 11.49 -8.33 29.33
CA ASP A 31 10.21 -9.06 29.37
C ASP A 31 9.27 -8.43 30.41
N THR A 32 7.99 -8.73 30.26
CA THR A 32 6.95 -8.27 31.17
C THR A 32 5.79 -9.27 31.18
N ASP A 33 5.07 -9.32 32.29
CA ASP A 33 3.85 -10.10 32.39
C ASP A 33 2.75 -9.42 31.53
N THR A 34 2.05 -10.21 30.75
CA THR A 34 1.00 -9.72 29.85
C THR A 34 -0.13 -9.02 30.60
N ALA A 35 -0.44 -9.47 31.82
CA ALA A 35 -1.47 -8.85 32.66
C ALA A 35 -1.19 -7.38 33.02
N THR A 36 0.10 -6.96 33.02
CA THR A 36 0.52 -5.60 33.34
C THR A 36 0.97 -4.80 32.11
N ALA A 37 1.13 -5.47 30.97
CA ALA A 37 1.56 -4.86 29.73
C ALA A 37 0.43 -4.13 29.02
N SER A 38 0.74 -3.03 28.38
CA SER A 38 -0.14 -2.33 27.44
C SER A 38 0.40 -2.39 26.03
N GLN A 39 -0.46 -2.24 25.04
CA GLN A 39 -0.03 -2.13 23.66
C GLN A 39 0.99 -1.00 23.47
N GLN A 40 0.79 0.12 24.15
CA GLN A 40 1.70 1.26 24.11
C GLN A 40 3.07 0.90 24.67
N SER A 41 3.15 0.32 25.87
CA SER A 41 4.42 -0.04 26.51
C SER A 41 5.22 -1.05 25.67
N LEU A 42 4.56 -2.04 25.08
CA LEU A 42 5.21 -3.00 24.19
C LEU A 42 5.70 -2.36 22.90
N THR A 43 4.90 -1.43 22.31
CA THR A 43 5.31 -0.67 21.13
C THR A 43 6.57 0.15 21.43
N ASP A 44 6.62 0.87 22.56
CA ASP A 44 7.76 1.67 22.95
C ASP A 44 9.03 0.82 23.14
N MET A 45 8.90 -0.38 23.74
CA MET A 45 10.01 -1.31 23.85
C MET A 45 10.49 -1.81 22.48
N MET A 46 9.58 -2.15 21.57
CA MET A 46 9.90 -2.65 20.23
C MET A 46 10.56 -1.57 19.35
N VAL A 47 10.08 -0.34 19.39
CA VAL A 47 10.58 0.78 18.60
C VAL A 47 11.80 1.44 19.24
N GLY A 48 11.86 1.47 20.58
CA GLY A 48 12.94 2.07 21.34
C GLY A 48 12.81 3.58 21.58
N ARG A 49 11.66 4.13 21.28
CA ARG A 49 11.25 5.51 21.59
C ARG A 49 9.75 5.54 21.85
N ALA A 50 9.29 6.53 22.58
CA ALA A 50 7.86 6.75 22.73
C ALA A 50 7.21 7.03 21.35
N VAL A 51 6.19 6.27 21.00
CA VAL A 51 5.45 6.40 19.75
C VAL A 51 4.01 6.77 20.08
N SER A 52 3.53 7.88 19.53
CA SER A 52 2.09 8.17 19.62
C SER A 52 1.32 7.26 18.66
N LEU A 53 0.41 6.46 19.20
CA LEU A 53 -0.52 5.65 18.40
C LEU A 53 -1.73 6.47 17.94
N ASN A 54 -1.92 7.68 18.49
CA ASN A 54 -2.97 8.58 18.05
C ASN A 54 -2.49 9.39 16.86
N ILE A 55 -3.21 9.28 15.77
CA ILE A 55 -2.98 10.07 14.55
C ILE A 55 -4.07 11.14 14.49
N ASP A 56 -3.66 12.40 14.66
CA ASP A 56 -4.56 13.52 14.39
C ASP A 56 -4.82 13.61 12.89
N ARG A 57 -6.06 13.39 12.50
CA ARG A 57 -6.50 13.54 11.11
C ARG A 57 -7.32 14.81 11.00
N PRO A 58 -6.93 15.75 10.10
CA PRO A 58 -7.80 16.87 9.81
C PRO A 58 -9.13 16.35 9.24
N LEU A 59 -10.23 16.89 9.74
CA LEU A 59 -11.55 16.61 9.17
C LEU A 59 -11.62 17.27 7.78
N ASN A 60 -11.97 16.48 6.79
CA ASN A 60 -12.20 17.00 5.45
C ASN A 60 -13.67 17.44 5.32
N GLU A 61 -13.91 18.74 5.40
CA GLU A 61 -15.26 19.32 5.42
C GLU A 61 -15.91 19.36 4.02
N ASN A 62 -15.11 19.32 2.94
CA ASN A 62 -15.58 19.41 1.56
C ASN A 62 -15.26 18.14 0.78
N GLN A 63 -15.95 17.06 1.12
CA GLN A 63 -15.78 15.78 0.42
C GLN A 63 -16.55 15.81 -0.91
N THR A 64 -15.82 15.75 -2.02
CA THR A 64 -16.37 15.54 -3.36
C THR A 64 -16.01 14.13 -3.82
N GLU A 65 -16.96 13.44 -4.44
CA GLU A 65 -16.70 12.12 -5.04
C GLU A 65 -15.59 12.23 -6.08
N ARG A 66 -14.62 11.29 -6.04
CA ARG A 66 -13.48 11.26 -6.95
C ARG A 66 -13.40 9.98 -7.75
N LEU A 67 -13.84 8.88 -7.17
CA LEU A 67 -13.92 7.60 -7.83
C LEU A 67 -15.25 6.96 -7.52
N LYS A 68 -15.95 6.51 -8.55
CA LYS A 68 -17.20 5.78 -8.43
C LYS A 68 -17.05 4.43 -9.12
N VAL A 69 -17.29 3.37 -8.38
CA VAL A 69 -17.29 1.99 -8.87
C VAL A 69 -18.71 1.45 -8.77
N GLU A 70 -19.24 0.95 -9.88
CA GLU A 70 -20.62 0.48 -9.99
C GLU A 70 -20.63 -0.91 -10.62
N HIS A 71 -21.26 -1.87 -9.96
CA HIS A 71 -21.50 -3.24 -10.45
C HIS A 71 -20.23 -3.95 -10.94
N LEU A 72 -19.08 -3.67 -10.30
CA LEU A 72 -17.80 -4.19 -10.75
C LEU A 72 -17.73 -5.71 -10.59
N THR A 73 -17.62 -6.39 -11.71
CA THR A 73 -17.44 -7.84 -11.79
C THR A 73 -16.19 -8.16 -12.61
N VAL A 74 -15.31 -8.97 -12.03
CA VAL A 74 -14.06 -9.43 -12.66
C VAL A 74 -13.98 -10.94 -12.54
N LYS A 75 -13.59 -11.61 -13.62
CA LYS A 75 -13.34 -13.05 -13.65
C LYS A 75 -11.87 -13.35 -13.92
N ASN A 76 -11.39 -14.44 -13.33
CA ASN A 76 -10.07 -14.99 -13.67
C ASN A 76 -10.11 -15.76 -15.01
N LYS A 77 -8.96 -16.31 -15.41
CA LYS A 77 -8.81 -17.05 -16.68
C LYS A 77 -9.67 -18.31 -16.74
N GLU A 78 -10.02 -18.88 -15.60
CA GLU A 78 -10.86 -20.05 -15.45
C GLU A 78 -12.37 -19.70 -15.41
N GLY A 79 -12.72 -18.41 -15.51
CA GLY A 79 -14.10 -17.93 -15.49
C GLY A 79 -14.70 -17.79 -14.08
N VAL A 80 -13.90 -17.96 -13.03
CA VAL A 80 -14.35 -17.78 -11.64
C VAL A 80 -14.41 -16.28 -11.33
N LYS A 81 -15.51 -15.83 -10.73
CA LYS A 81 -15.68 -14.45 -10.30
C LYS A 81 -14.74 -14.17 -9.12
N MET A 82 -13.81 -13.25 -9.31
CA MET A 82 -12.91 -12.74 -8.28
C MET A 82 -13.52 -11.51 -7.60
N LEU A 83 -14.29 -10.73 -8.35
CA LEU A 83 -15.19 -9.69 -7.86
C LEU A 83 -16.58 -9.96 -8.44
N ASP A 84 -17.62 -9.80 -7.63
CA ASP A 84 -19.00 -10.02 -8.02
C ASP A 84 -19.87 -8.86 -7.54
N ASP A 85 -20.27 -8.01 -8.48
CA ASP A 85 -21.20 -6.88 -8.27
C ASP A 85 -20.74 -5.88 -7.16
N VAL A 86 -19.46 -5.53 -7.17
CA VAL A 86 -18.89 -4.62 -6.16
C VAL A 86 -19.18 -3.17 -6.54
N SER A 87 -19.75 -2.41 -5.61
CA SER A 87 -20.06 -0.98 -5.80
C SER A 87 -19.64 -0.18 -4.58
N PHE A 88 -18.94 0.94 -4.80
CA PHE A 88 -18.56 1.91 -3.77
C PHE A 88 -18.11 3.22 -4.40
N SER A 89 -17.99 4.26 -3.57
CA SER A 89 -17.39 5.54 -3.95
C SER A 89 -16.20 5.87 -3.05
N ALA A 90 -15.24 6.61 -3.59
CA ALA A 90 -14.15 7.20 -2.84
C ALA A 90 -14.16 8.71 -2.97
N MET A 91 -14.07 9.40 -1.82
CA MET A 91 -14.16 10.87 -1.74
C MET A 91 -12.77 11.50 -1.78
N GLY A 92 -12.69 12.73 -2.26
CA GLY A 92 -11.46 13.52 -2.18
C GLY A 92 -11.07 13.78 -0.74
N GLY A 93 -9.79 13.53 -0.40
CA GLY A 93 -9.25 13.77 0.94
C GLY A 93 -9.59 12.71 1.99
N GLU A 94 -10.35 11.65 1.65
CA GLU A 94 -10.55 10.52 2.55
C GLU A 94 -9.48 9.44 2.37
N ILE A 95 -9.37 8.58 3.35
CA ILE A 95 -8.66 7.31 3.29
C ILE A 95 -9.69 6.20 3.35
N LEU A 96 -10.03 5.62 2.21
CA LEU A 96 -10.97 4.50 2.14
C LEU A 96 -10.24 3.19 2.44
N GLY A 97 -10.63 2.54 3.54
CA GLY A 97 -10.13 1.22 3.91
C GLY A 97 -10.98 0.10 3.33
N ILE A 98 -10.37 -0.86 2.64
CA ILE A 98 -11.04 -2.06 2.12
C ILE A 98 -10.46 -3.27 2.86
N ALA A 99 -11.27 -3.88 3.72
CA ALA A 99 -10.88 -5.03 4.51
C ALA A 99 -11.35 -6.34 3.87
N GLY A 100 -10.55 -7.38 3.99
CA GLY A 100 -10.87 -8.73 3.53
C GLY A 100 -9.76 -9.70 3.90
N ILE A 101 -10.06 -10.98 3.91
CA ILE A 101 -9.04 -12.03 4.06
C ILE A 101 -8.26 -12.18 2.74
N ALA A 102 -7.08 -12.81 2.78
CA ALA A 102 -6.29 -13.07 1.59
C ALA A 102 -7.13 -13.81 0.52
N GLY A 103 -7.07 -13.34 -0.72
CA GLY A 103 -7.84 -13.90 -1.83
C GLY A 103 -9.29 -13.39 -1.95
N SER A 104 -9.70 -12.37 -1.18
CA SER A 104 -11.06 -11.79 -1.27
C SER A 104 -11.23 -10.77 -2.42
N GLY A 105 -10.29 -10.69 -3.35
CA GLY A 105 -10.42 -9.83 -4.54
C GLY A 105 -9.83 -8.43 -4.40
N GLN A 106 -9.13 -8.09 -3.31
CA GLN A 106 -8.51 -6.77 -3.14
C GLN A 106 -7.50 -6.46 -4.24
N LYS A 107 -6.71 -7.46 -4.65
CA LYS A 107 -5.75 -7.35 -5.75
C LYS A 107 -6.48 -7.05 -7.06
N GLU A 108 -7.48 -7.84 -7.38
CA GLU A 108 -8.27 -7.71 -8.61
C GLU A 108 -8.99 -6.37 -8.66
N LEU A 109 -9.44 -5.85 -7.52
CA LEU A 109 -10.05 -4.52 -7.42
C LEU A 109 -9.06 -3.41 -7.80
N LEU A 110 -7.86 -3.41 -7.23
CA LEU A 110 -6.83 -2.43 -7.57
C LEU A 110 -6.39 -2.54 -9.03
N GLU A 111 -6.24 -3.76 -9.53
CA GLU A 111 -5.89 -4.01 -10.93
C GLU A 111 -7.02 -3.57 -11.89
N ALA A 112 -8.30 -3.73 -11.51
CA ALA A 112 -9.44 -3.24 -12.28
C ALA A 112 -9.44 -1.71 -12.39
N ILE A 113 -9.27 -1.02 -11.26
CA ILE A 113 -9.20 0.45 -11.23
C ILE A 113 -8.02 0.98 -12.05
N SER A 114 -6.91 0.25 -12.09
CA SER A 114 -5.73 0.63 -12.87
C SER A 114 -5.76 0.25 -14.34
N GLY A 115 -6.84 -0.37 -14.82
CA GLY A 115 -6.97 -0.82 -16.21
C GLY A 115 -6.18 -2.09 -16.56
N LEU A 116 -5.75 -2.85 -15.55
CA LEU A 116 -5.00 -4.11 -15.73
C LEU A 116 -5.91 -5.35 -15.80
N GLN A 117 -7.20 -5.19 -15.50
CA GLN A 117 -8.19 -6.27 -15.55
C GLN A 117 -9.24 -6.01 -16.62
N LYS A 118 -9.74 -7.09 -17.24
CA LYS A 118 -10.90 -7.03 -18.09
C LYS A 118 -12.15 -7.02 -17.22
N LEU A 119 -12.99 -6.02 -17.41
CA LEU A 119 -14.26 -5.88 -16.71
C LEU A 119 -15.37 -6.67 -17.44
N GLU A 120 -16.27 -7.28 -16.67
CA GLU A 120 -17.48 -7.89 -17.21
C GLU A 120 -18.52 -6.82 -17.58
N GLU A 121 -19.46 -7.18 -18.46
CA GLU A 121 -20.55 -6.32 -18.91
C GLU A 121 -21.38 -5.83 -17.71
N GLY A 122 -21.77 -4.56 -17.73
CA GLY A 122 -22.47 -3.90 -16.63
C GLY A 122 -21.57 -3.22 -15.62
N SER A 123 -20.26 -3.58 -15.56
CA SER A 123 -19.30 -2.90 -14.68
C SER A 123 -19.02 -1.47 -15.15
N LYS A 124 -18.89 -0.53 -14.22
CA LYS A 124 -18.55 0.85 -14.52
C LYS A 124 -17.58 1.40 -13.48
N ILE A 125 -16.50 2.02 -13.93
CA ILE A 125 -15.55 2.74 -13.10
C ILE A 125 -15.43 4.16 -13.65
N THR A 126 -15.84 5.14 -12.84
CA THR A 126 -15.84 6.55 -13.22
C THR A 126 -14.87 7.33 -12.34
N TYR A 127 -13.97 8.06 -12.93
CA TYR A 127 -13.13 9.05 -12.26
C TYR A 127 -13.75 10.44 -12.45
N ILE A 128 -13.87 11.20 -11.35
CA ILE A 128 -14.39 12.56 -11.35
C ILE A 128 -13.20 13.50 -11.23
N GLU A 129 -12.93 14.22 -12.31
CA GLU A 129 -11.81 15.17 -12.42
C GLU A 129 -12.00 16.37 -11.45
N PRO A 130 -10.94 17.13 -11.15
CA PRO A 130 -11.05 18.28 -10.24
C PRO A 130 -12.05 19.35 -10.66
N ASP A 131 -12.34 19.46 -11.96
CA ASP A 131 -13.33 20.38 -12.53
C ASP A 131 -14.77 19.85 -12.50
N GLY A 132 -14.96 18.62 -11.98
CA GLY A 132 -16.25 17.95 -11.90
C GLY A 132 -16.64 17.14 -13.14
N SER A 133 -15.80 17.10 -14.17
CA SER A 133 -16.06 16.27 -15.34
C SER A 133 -15.88 14.79 -15.03
N GLU A 134 -16.73 13.95 -15.62
CA GLU A 134 -16.68 12.51 -15.46
C GLU A 134 -15.85 11.85 -16.57
N CYS A 135 -14.95 10.95 -16.18
CA CYS A 135 -14.14 10.16 -17.08
C CYS A 135 -14.38 8.67 -16.84
N LEU A 136 -14.93 7.98 -17.82
CA LEU A 136 -15.11 6.52 -17.75
C LEU A 136 -13.77 5.83 -17.97
N LEU A 137 -13.34 5.01 -17.02
CA LEU A 137 -12.05 4.31 -17.06
C LEU A 137 -12.13 2.95 -17.76
N ASN A 138 -13.33 2.42 -18.01
CA ASN A 138 -13.52 1.11 -18.63
C ASN A 138 -12.76 0.98 -19.95
N GLY A 139 -11.90 -0.03 -20.04
CA GLY A 139 -11.11 -0.32 -21.24
C GLY A 139 -9.99 0.66 -21.56
N MET A 140 -9.71 1.63 -20.67
CA MET A 140 -8.56 2.50 -20.80
C MET A 140 -7.25 1.78 -20.49
N ASP A 141 -6.20 2.13 -21.22
CA ASP A 141 -4.84 1.69 -20.92
C ASP A 141 -4.34 2.34 -19.60
N PRO A 142 -3.57 1.63 -18.77
CA PRO A 142 -3.03 2.18 -17.52
C PRO A 142 -2.27 3.51 -17.68
N LEU A 143 -1.58 3.70 -18.81
CA LEU A 143 -0.89 4.98 -19.08
C LEU A 143 -1.87 6.13 -19.33
N ASP A 144 -3.01 5.86 -19.96
CA ASP A 144 -4.02 6.88 -20.19
C ASP A 144 -4.76 7.24 -18.91
N ILE A 145 -5.00 6.27 -18.03
CA ILE A 145 -5.53 6.50 -16.67
C ILE A 145 -4.59 7.44 -15.88
N ILE A 146 -3.27 7.17 -15.92
CA ILE A 146 -2.28 8.01 -15.26
C ILE A 146 -2.27 9.44 -15.87
N ARG A 147 -2.40 9.58 -17.20
CA ARG A 147 -2.46 10.88 -17.88
C ARG A 147 -3.69 11.71 -17.50
N LYS A 148 -4.78 11.06 -17.10
CA LYS A 148 -5.96 11.70 -16.53
C LYS A 148 -5.77 12.23 -15.11
N GLY A 149 -4.61 12.01 -14.52
CA GLY A 149 -4.27 12.48 -13.17
C GLY A 149 -4.54 11.44 -12.06
N LEU A 150 -5.02 10.24 -12.39
CA LEU A 150 -5.19 9.16 -11.44
C LEU A 150 -3.82 8.49 -11.19
N LEU A 151 -3.09 9.00 -10.20
CA LEU A 151 -1.78 8.48 -9.84
C LEU A 151 -1.93 7.27 -8.93
N LEU A 152 -1.58 6.10 -9.44
CA LEU A 152 -1.61 4.85 -8.70
C LEU A 152 -0.22 4.50 -8.16
N SER A 153 -0.10 4.35 -6.85
CA SER A 153 1.09 3.84 -6.18
C SER A 153 0.76 2.49 -5.55
N PHE A 154 1.12 1.43 -6.26
CA PHE A 154 0.91 0.08 -5.76
C PHE A 154 1.98 -0.31 -4.75
N VAL A 155 1.55 -0.76 -3.57
CA VAL A 155 2.37 -1.50 -2.61
C VAL A 155 1.80 -2.91 -2.54
N PRO A 156 2.25 -3.82 -3.42
CA PRO A 156 1.70 -5.16 -3.50
C PRO A 156 2.09 -6.00 -2.29
N GLU A 157 1.28 -7.03 -2.00
CA GLU A 157 1.59 -8.03 -0.97
C GLU A 157 2.88 -8.78 -1.31
N ASP A 158 3.01 -9.24 -2.55
CA ASP A 158 4.27 -9.77 -3.09
C ASP A 158 5.16 -8.64 -3.63
N ARG A 159 6.03 -8.13 -2.75
CA ARG A 159 6.93 -7.01 -3.06
C ARG A 159 7.96 -7.36 -4.13
N PHE A 160 8.49 -8.58 -4.12
CA PHE A 160 9.55 -9.01 -5.05
C PHE A 160 9.00 -9.50 -6.39
N GLY A 161 7.79 -10.06 -6.43
CA GLY A 161 7.18 -10.51 -7.68
C GLY A 161 6.49 -9.38 -8.46
N MET A 162 5.98 -8.35 -7.77
CA MET A 162 5.16 -7.30 -8.39
C MET A 162 5.62 -5.86 -8.11
N GLY A 163 6.32 -5.62 -7.00
CA GLY A 163 6.65 -4.26 -6.56
C GLY A 163 8.05 -3.81 -6.91
N LEU A 164 9.01 -4.72 -6.93
CA LEU A 164 10.43 -4.45 -7.12
C LEU A 164 11.07 -5.49 -8.02
N VAL A 165 12.12 -5.12 -8.72
CA VAL A 165 13.00 -6.05 -9.43
C VAL A 165 14.18 -6.35 -8.52
N GLY A 166 14.22 -7.55 -7.93
CA GLY A 166 15.20 -7.94 -6.91
C GLY A 166 16.66 -7.92 -7.37
N GLY A 167 16.92 -8.05 -8.69
CA GLY A 167 18.26 -7.94 -9.27
C GLY A 167 18.71 -6.51 -9.58
N MET A 168 17.89 -5.50 -9.27
CA MET A 168 18.18 -4.08 -9.50
C MET A 168 18.44 -3.37 -8.17
N ASN A 169 19.36 -2.40 -8.18
CA ASN A 169 19.59 -1.52 -7.04
C ASN A 169 18.45 -0.51 -6.85
N ILE A 170 18.52 0.31 -5.79
CA ILE A 170 17.47 1.29 -5.44
C ILE A 170 17.28 2.30 -6.58
N ILE A 171 18.36 2.84 -7.12
CA ILE A 171 18.30 3.82 -8.23
C ILE A 171 17.63 3.21 -9.46
N GLN A 172 17.98 1.99 -9.81
CA GLN A 172 17.43 1.30 -10.98
C GLN A 172 15.92 1.01 -10.80
N ASN A 173 15.48 0.57 -9.62
CA ASN A 173 14.07 0.37 -9.33
C ASN A 173 13.28 1.68 -9.43
N ILE A 174 13.81 2.81 -8.95
CA ILE A 174 13.19 4.13 -9.11
C ILE A 174 13.16 4.54 -10.59
N MET A 175 14.21 4.21 -11.35
CA MET A 175 14.27 4.51 -12.79
C MET A 175 13.16 3.83 -13.59
N LEU A 176 12.68 2.64 -13.19
CA LEU A 176 11.56 1.97 -13.87
C LEU A 176 10.32 2.87 -13.99
N ARG A 177 10.10 3.77 -13.02
CA ARG A 177 8.97 4.72 -13.02
C ARG A 177 9.31 6.10 -13.58
N THR A 178 10.58 6.44 -13.67
CA THR A 178 11.03 7.81 -13.97
C THR A 178 11.80 7.95 -15.28
N TYR A 179 12.11 6.85 -15.98
CA TYR A 179 12.96 6.84 -17.19
C TYR A 179 12.45 7.74 -18.32
N ARG A 180 11.13 8.03 -18.38
CA ARG A 180 10.53 8.91 -19.39
C ARG A 180 10.57 10.41 -19.04
N ARG A 181 11.10 10.79 -17.88
CA ARG A 181 11.15 12.20 -17.44
C ARG A 181 12.23 13.02 -18.19
N GLY A 182 13.23 12.37 -18.76
CA GLY A 182 14.30 13.02 -19.52
C GLY A 182 13.80 13.63 -20.83
N LYS A 183 14.36 14.80 -21.22
CA LYS A 183 14.04 15.51 -22.47
C LYS A 183 15.01 15.15 -23.62
N GLY A 184 15.52 13.93 -23.72
CA GLY A 184 16.50 13.57 -24.73
C GLY A 184 16.61 12.07 -24.94
N PRO A 185 17.51 11.63 -25.83
CA PRO A 185 17.73 10.20 -26.09
C PRO A 185 18.42 9.48 -24.93
N LEU A 186 18.96 10.20 -23.94
CA LEU A 186 19.64 9.65 -22.78
C LEU A 186 18.71 9.69 -21.56
N THR A 187 18.76 8.62 -20.77
CA THR A 187 18.02 8.51 -19.53
C THR A 187 18.61 9.43 -18.47
N ASP A 188 17.79 10.26 -17.84
CA ASP A 188 18.19 11.05 -16.68
C ASP A 188 18.47 10.13 -15.49
N ARG A 189 19.71 10.10 -15.02
CA ARG A 189 20.15 9.34 -13.84
C ARG A 189 20.28 10.20 -12.58
N LYS A 190 20.27 11.54 -12.73
CA LYS A 190 20.43 12.44 -11.60
C LYS A 190 19.21 12.42 -10.71
N PHE A 191 18.03 12.64 -11.30
CA PHE A 191 16.78 12.66 -10.55
C PHE A 191 16.52 11.36 -9.76
N PRO A 192 16.63 10.14 -10.34
CA PRO A 192 16.46 8.89 -9.58
C PRO A 192 17.46 8.74 -8.44
N ARG A 193 18.71 9.16 -8.63
CA ARG A 193 19.75 9.13 -7.58
C ARG A 193 19.40 10.06 -6.42
N ASP A 194 19.06 11.33 -6.73
CA ASP A 194 18.72 12.32 -5.71
C ASP A 194 17.47 11.90 -4.92
N LEU A 195 16.48 11.32 -5.62
CA LEU A 195 15.28 10.77 -4.98
C LEU A 195 15.59 9.54 -4.13
N SER A 196 16.48 8.64 -4.59
CA SER A 196 16.92 7.47 -3.81
C SER A 196 17.57 7.90 -2.51
N GLN A 197 18.50 8.85 -2.58
CA GLN A 197 19.17 9.36 -1.39
C GLN A 197 18.17 9.98 -0.41
N LYS A 198 17.27 10.83 -0.92
CA LYS A 198 16.24 11.44 -0.11
C LYS A 198 15.36 10.40 0.60
N ILE A 199 14.93 9.35 -0.10
CA ILE A 199 14.11 8.27 0.49
C ILE A 199 14.88 7.54 1.59
N VAL A 200 16.17 7.25 1.35
CA VAL A 200 17.01 6.58 2.34
C VAL A 200 17.15 7.44 3.61
N ASP A 201 17.38 8.74 3.44
CA ASP A 201 17.57 9.68 4.55
C ASP A 201 16.25 9.94 5.30
N ASP A 202 15.16 10.24 4.60
CA ASP A 202 13.86 10.60 5.19
C ASP A 202 13.20 9.42 5.92
N LEU A 203 13.41 8.19 5.41
CA LEU A 203 12.81 6.97 5.96
C LEU A 203 13.77 6.11 6.78
N GLU A 204 14.99 6.60 7.04
CA GLU A 204 16.02 5.88 7.81
C GLU A 204 16.26 4.45 7.27
N VAL A 205 16.29 4.29 5.94
CA VAL A 205 16.45 2.97 5.30
C VAL A 205 17.85 2.44 5.55
N VAL A 206 17.93 1.26 6.16
CA VAL A 206 19.22 0.58 6.40
C VAL A 206 19.67 -0.10 5.11
N THR A 207 20.69 0.46 4.48
CA THR A 207 21.31 -0.06 3.25
C THR A 207 22.81 0.20 3.25
N PRO A 208 23.64 -0.69 2.68
CA PRO A 208 25.07 -0.41 2.53
C PRO A 208 25.35 0.80 1.63
N ASP A 209 24.63 0.91 0.52
CA ASP A 209 24.61 2.06 -0.39
C ASP A 209 23.33 2.06 -1.23
N ILE A 210 23.17 3.05 -2.10
CA ILE A 210 21.99 3.19 -2.99
C ILE A 210 22.23 2.58 -4.39
N ASN A 211 23.48 2.14 -4.69
CA ASN A 211 23.87 1.60 -6.00
C ASN A 211 23.72 0.08 -6.06
#